data_b6505a0ad4fe3bf0fbdd27f53f5c709f
#
_entry.id   b6505a0ad4fe3bf0fbdd27f53f5c709f
#
_cell.length_a   1.000
_cell.length_b   1.000
_cell.length_c   1.000
_cell.angle_alpha   90.00
_cell.angle_beta   90.00
_cell.angle_gamma   90.00
#
_symmetry.space_group_name_H-M   'P 1'
#
loop_
_entity.id
_entity.type
_entity.pdbx_description
1 polymer ?
#
loop_
_entity_poly.entity_id
_entity_poly.type
_entity_poly.pdbx_seq_one_letter_code
_entity_poly.pdbx_strand_id
1 'polypeptide(L)'
;MMISGMFSSCSAMLEGGTVSVLGTSFTAEDEDIIGANDDYRALEEELQRQLDRIETDLPGYDEYRYQLDEINHNPYELTAYLTVSFEDYTRAEAQSALQELFQRQYTLTLREEVEVRTRTETRTHTSTDPETGETTEEEYEVEVEYNYYILHVTLTNHSLGSAIEEGGLTADQQ
;
A
#
# COMPACT_ATOMS: atom_id res chain seq x y z
N MET A 1 -15.48 -0.08 -5.65
CA MET A 1 -14.77 0.79 -6.62
C MET A 1 -13.60 0.01 -7.17
N MET A 2 -13.70 -0.43 -8.41
CA MET A 2 -12.67 -1.25 -9.05
C MET A 2 -11.54 -0.33 -9.54
N ILE A 3 -10.38 -0.38 -8.91
CA ILE A 3 -9.11 0.09 -9.47
C ILE A 3 -8.38 -1.15 -10.01
N SER A 4 -9.01 -1.83 -10.93
CA SER A 4 -8.45 -3.00 -11.59
C SER A 4 -8.32 -2.68 -13.07
N GLY A 5 -7.18 -2.26 -13.53
CA GLY A 5 -7.02 -2.25 -14.96
C GLY A 5 -5.99 -1.35 -15.62
N MET A 6 -5.15 -0.64 -14.89
CA MET A 6 -4.19 0.25 -15.56
C MET A 6 -2.71 -0.13 -15.47
N PHE A 7 -2.37 -1.21 -14.79
CA PHE A 7 -0.94 -1.57 -14.59
C PHE A 7 -0.42 -2.68 -15.52
N SER A 8 -1.26 -3.25 -16.37
CA SER A 8 -0.83 -4.31 -17.29
C SER A 8 -0.04 -3.81 -18.52
N SER A 9 0.02 -2.50 -18.74
CA SER A 9 0.55 -1.96 -20.00
C SER A 9 2.04 -1.56 -19.96
N CYS A 10 2.63 -1.41 -18.77
CA CYS A 10 4.04 -1.01 -18.66
C CYS A 10 5.02 -2.19 -18.68
N SER A 11 4.56 -3.41 -18.43
CA SER A 11 5.42 -4.61 -18.40
C SER A 11 5.98 -4.99 -19.77
N ALA A 12 5.27 -4.69 -20.84
CA ALA A 12 5.65 -5.17 -22.18
C ALA A 12 6.74 -4.33 -22.88
N MET A 13 7.03 -3.13 -22.40
CA MET A 13 8.02 -2.25 -23.07
C MET A 13 9.45 -2.40 -22.54
N LEU A 14 9.65 -3.05 -21.42
CA LEU A 14 10.97 -3.22 -20.81
C LEU A 14 11.72 -4.49 -21.28
N GLU A 15 11.02 -5.43 -21.92
CA GLU A 15 11.61 -6.74 -22.26
C GLU A 15 12.54 -6.74 -23.48
N GLY A 16 12.41 -5.80 -24.40
CA GLY A 16 13.09 -5.93 -25.69
C GLY A 16 14.38 -5.13 -25.90
N GLY A 17 14.59 -4.04 -25.17
CA GLY A 17 15.68 -3.10 -25.47
C GLY A 17 16.61 -2.77 -24.32
N THR A 18 16.14 -2.93 -23.09
CA THR A 18 16.83 -2.48 -21.88
C THR A 18 17.84 -3.51 -21.35
N VAL A 19 17.57 -4.78 -21.56
CA VAL A 19 18.38 -5.90 -21.07
C VAL A 19 19.79 -5.88 -21.65
N SER A 20 19.91 -5.59 -22.93
CA SER A 20 21.20 -5.54 -23.63
C SER A 20 22.10 -4.39 -23.15
N VAL A 21 21.50 -3.30 -22.70
CA VAL A 21 22.26 -2.13 -22.19
C VAL A 21 22.70 -2.34 -20.74
N LEU A 22 21.88 -3.00 -19.93
CA LEU A 22 22.23 -3.31 -18.54
C LEU A 22 23.39 -4.31 -18.48
N GLY A 23 23.36 -5.38 -19.26
CA GLY A 23 24.39 -6.42 -19.28
C GLY A 23 25.76 -5.94 -19.70
N THR A 24 25.87 -4.89 -20.51
CA THR A 24 27.17 -4.32 -20.91
C THR A 24 27.80 -3.39 -19.88
N SER A 25 27.04 -2.93 -18.89
CA SER A 25 27.48 -1.92 -17.90
C SER A 25 27.78 -2.50 -16.52
N PHE A 26 27.36 -3.74 -16.26
CA PHE A 26 27.44 -4.35 -14.93
C PHE A 26 28.19 -5.69 -14.99
N THR A 27 28.75 -6.07 -13.84
CA THR A 27 29.59 -7.27 -13.71
C THR A 27 28.80 -8.56 -13.55
N ALA A 28 27.57 -8.49 -13.02
CA ALA A 28 26.71 -9.65 -12.86
C ALA A 28 26.17 -10.16 -14.20
N GLU A 29 25.85 -11.44 -14.27
CA GLU A 29 25.25 -12.04 -15.46
C GLU A 29 23.87 -11.44 -15.77
N ASP A 30 23.53 -11.30 -17.02
CA ASP A 30 22.26 -10.71 -17.46
C ASP A 30 21.04 -11.40 -16.83
N GLU A 31 21.08 -12.72 -16.68
CA GLU A 31 20.01 -13.50 -16.07
C GLU A 31 19.81 -13.15 -14.58
N ASP A 32 20.88 -12.90 -13.84
CA ASP A 32 20.83 -12.53 -12.43
C ASP A 32 20.32 -11.09 -12.25
N ILE A 33 20.71 -10.18 -13.15
CA ILE A 33 20.22 -8.81 -13.18
C ILE A 33 18.70 -8.76 -13.44
N ILE A 34 18.25 -9.48 -14.44
CA ILE A 34 16.83 -9.59 -14.80
C ILE A 34 16.06 -10.25 -13.66
N GLY A 35 16.60 -11.37 -13.13
CA GLY A 35 15.98 -12.10 -12.04
C GLY A 35 15.83 -11.27 -10.76
N ALA A 36 16.81 -10.48 -10.39
CA ALA A 36 16.74 -9.57 -9.26
C ALA A 36 15.67 -8.49 -9.46
N ASN A 37 15.59 -7.91 -10.65
CA ASN A 37 14.55 -6.94 -10.97
C ASN A 37 13.14 -7.55 -10.95
N ASP A 38 12.99 -8.76 -11.44
CA ASP A 38 11.71 -9.50 -11.41
C ASP A 38 11.30 -9.85 -9.98
N ASP A 39 12.25 -10.21 -9.13
CA ASP A 39 12.00 -10.45 -7.70
C ASP A 39 11.53 -9.18 -6.98
N TYR A 40 12.11 -8.02 -7.31
CA TYR A 40 11.68 -6.74 -6.76
C TYR A 40 10.27 -6.37 -7.21
N ARG A 41 9.95 -6.58 -8.49
CA ARG A 41 8.59 -6.43 -9.01
C ARG A 41 7.60 -7.34 -8.31
N ALA A 42 7.98 -8.58 -8.01
CA ALA A 42 7.12 -9.50 -7.28
C ALA A 42 6.78 -8.99 -5.87
N LEU A 43 7.72 -8.33 -5.18
CA LEU A 43 7.47 -7.65 -3.91
C LEU A 43 6.49 -6.48 -4.07
N GLU A 44 6.65 -5.69 -5.12
CA GLU A 44 5.73 -4.58 -5.43
C GLU A 44 4.32 -5.08 -5.77
N GLU A 45 4.19 -6.18 -6.52
CA GLU A 45 2.90 -6.81 -6.81
C GLU A 45 2.23 -7.38 -5.56
N GLU A 46 3.01 -7.96 -4.64
CA GLU A 46 2.48 -8.45 -3.36
C GLU A 46 1.98 -7.29 -2.49
N LEU A 47 2.72 -6.18 -2.44
CA LEU A 47 2.28 -4.96 -1.75
C LEU A 47 0.97 -4.43 -2.34
N GLN A 48 0.85 -4.41 -3.66
CA GLN A 48 -0.40 -4.02 -4.32
C GLN A 48 -1.56 -4.95 -3.94
N ARG A 49 -1.32 -6.25 -3.92
CA ARG A 49 -2.33 -7.23 -3.50
C ARG A 49 -2.75 -7.05 -2.03
N GLN A 50 -1.81 -6.70 -1.15
CA GLN A 50 -2.13 -6.38 0.25
C GLN A 50 -3.03 -5.15 0.34
N LEU A 51 -2.74 -4.10 -0.41
CA LEU A 51 -3.58 -2.89 -0.47
C LEU A 51 -4.99 -3.20 -0.99
N ASP A 52 -5.09 -4.02 -2.02
CA ASP A 52 -6.38 -4.40 -2.63
C ASP A 52 -7.26 -5.23 -1.69
N ARG A 53 -6.66 -5.91 -0.72
CA ARG A 53 -7.36 -6.76 0.25
C ARG A 53 -7.61 -6.11 1.61
N ILE A 54 -7.18 -4.89 1.85
CA ILE A 54 -7.29 -4.24 3.17
C ILE A 54 -8.73 -4.25 3.69
N GLU A 55 -9.70 -3.91 2.86
CA GLU A 55 -11.11 -3.91 3.25
C GLU A 55 -11.65 -5.32 3.60
N THR A 56 -11.09 -6.35 2.99
CA THR A 56 -11.44 -7.74 3.25
C THR A 56 -10.71 -8.28 4.48
N ASP A 57 -9.44 -7.96 4.64
CA ASP A 57 -8.58 -8.47 5.71
C ASP A 57 -8.83 -7.74 7.03
N LEU A 58 -9.22 -6.47 6.96
CA LEU A 58 -9.54 -5.60 8.10
C LEU A 58 -10.97 -5.05 7.98
N PRO A 59 -12.00 -5.90 8.07
CA PRO A 59 -13.39 -5.46 8.01
C PRO A 59 -13.82 -4.77 9.29
N GLY A 60 -14.90 -4.02 9.23
CA GLY A 60 -15.53 -3.43 10.41
C GLY A 60 -15.32 -1.93 10.57
N TYR A 61 -14.70 -1.29 9.61
CA TYR A 61 -14.64 0.16 9.53
C TYR A 61 -15.79 0.71 8.70
N ASP A 62 -16.29 1.88 9.09
CA ASP A 62 -17.35 2.58 8.35
C ASP A 62 -16.81 3.27 7.11
N GLU A 63 -15.54 3.67 7.15
CA GLU A 63 -14.86 4.36 6.07
C GLU A 63 -13.39 3.94 5.99
N TYR A 64 -12.88 3.81 4.77
CA TYR A 64 -11.47 3.57 4.46
C TYR A 64 -10.94 4.77 3.67
N ARG A 65 -9.91 5.43 4.19
CA ARG A 65 -9.27 6.58 3.55
C ARG A 65 -7.88 6.20 3.09
N TYR A 66 -7.67 6.24 1.78
CA TYR A 66 -6.41 5.86 1.14
C TYR A 66 -5.62 7.10 0.73
N GLN A 67 -4.33 7.09 1.09
CA GLN A 67 -3.33 8.01 0.58
C GLN A 67 -2.14 7.18 0.13
N LEU A 68 -2.07 6.89 -1.16
CA LEU A 68 -1.14 5.93 -1.74
C LEU A 68 -0.23 6.61 -2.75
N ASP A 69 1.08 6.48 -2.53
CA ASP A 69 2.09 6.81 -3.53
C ASP A 69 2.16 5.71 -4.60
N GLU A 70 2.78 6.01 -5.73
CA GLU A 70 2.97 5.03 -6.80
C GLU A 70 3.89 3.89 -6.36
N ILE A 71 3.55 2.67 -6.75
CA ILE A 71 4.37 1.48 -6.55
C ILE A 71 5.18 1.26 -7.82
N ASN A 72 6.41 1.75 -7.83
CA ASN A 72 7.37 1.56 -8.92
C ASN A 72 8.80 1.77 -8.44
N HIS A 73 9.76 1.29 -9.22
CA HIS A 73 11.18 1.53 -8.99
C HIS A 73 11.92 1.74 -10.31
N ASN A 74 13.11 2.33 -10.21
CA ASN A 74 14.01 2.45 -11.34
C ASN A 74 14.92 1.22 -11.40
N PRO A 75 14.84 0.37 -12.45
CA PRO A 75 15.64 -0.84 -12.56
C PRO A 75 17.16 -0.55 -12.67
N TYR A 76 17.55 0.60 -13.18
CA TYR A 76 18.95 1.00 -13.26
C TYR A 76 19.54 1.33 -11.88
N GLU A 77 18.78 2.02 -11.02
CA GLU A 77 19.18 2.30 -9.64
C GLU A 77 19.29 1.01 -8.83
N LEU A 78 18.37 0.08 -9.02
CA LEU A 78 18.39 -1.23 -8.37
C LEU A 78 19.64 -2.02 -8.77
N THR A 79 19.93 -2.10 -10.05
CA THR A 79 21.10 -2.81 -10.57
C THR A 79 22.40 -2.17 -10.12
N ALA A 80 22.48 -0.85 -10.13
CA ALA A 80 23.64 -0.12 -9.63
C ALA A 80 23.88 -0.38 -8.14
N TYR A 81 22.83 -0.37 -7.33
CA TYR A 81 22.93 -0.69 -5.90
C TYR A 81 23.46 -2.10 -5.66
N LEU A 82 22.93 -3.09 -6.35
CA LEU A 82 23.36 -4.49 -6.20
C LEU A 82 24.81 -4.67 -6.65
N THR A 83 25.21 -4.04 -7.74
CA THR A 83 26.59 -4.09 -8.24
C THR A 83 27.58 -3.48 -7.24
N VAL A 84 27.25 -2.33 -6.66
CA VAL A 84 28.09 -1.70 -5.65
C VAL A 84 28.16 -2.51 -4.36
N SER A 85 27.05 -3.15 -3.98
CA SER A 85 26.98 -3.92 -2.73
C SER A 85 27.67 -5.27 -2.79
N PHE A 86 27.65 -5.92 -3.94
CA PHE A 86 28.09 -7.32 -4.11
C PHE A 86 29.10 -7.54 -5.25
N GLU A 87 29.40 -6.51 -6.06
CA GLU A 87 30.21 -6.54 -7.27
C GLU A 87 29.66 -7.51 -8.32
N ASP A 88 29.84 -8.80 -8.10
CA ASP A 88 29.30 -9.91 -8.90
C ASP A 88 28.33 -10.69 -8.01
N TYR A 89 27.05 -10.72 -8.37
CA TYR A 89 26.02 -11.32 -7.52
C TYR A 89 25.15 -12.30 -8.29
N THR A 90 24.70 -13.33 -7.59
CA THR A 90 23.63 -14.21 -8.05
C THR A 90 22.27 -13.72 -7.56
N ARG A 91 21.20 -14.09 -8.28
CA ARG A 91 19.83 -13.80 -7.87
C ARG A 91 19.53 -14.20 -6.41
N ALA A 92 20.07 -15.37 -5.99
CA ALA A 92 19.85 -15.88 -4.64
C ALA A 92 20.51 -14.99 -3.55
N GLU A 93 21.71 -14.48 -3.81
CA GLU A 93 22.42 -13.58 -2.90
C GLU A 93 21.75 -12.22 -2.80
N ALA A 94 21.20 -11.74 -3.91
CA ALA A 94 20.49 -10.47 -3.95
C ALA A 94 19.16 -10.47 -3.18
N GLN A 95 18.50 -11.61 -3.00
CA GLN A 95 17.14 -11.68 -2.43
C GLN A 95 17.00 -11.00 -1.08
N SER A 96 17.94 -11.23 -0.15
CA SER A 96 17.89 -10.61 1.18
C SER A 96 18.06 -9.09 1.12
N ALA A 97 18.98 -8.64 0.28
CA ALA A 97 19.22 -7.22 0.05
C ALA A 97 18.01 -6.53 -0.59
N LEU A 98 17.34 -7.21 -1.52
CA LEU A 98 16.11 -6.71 -2.14
C LEU A 98 14.98 -6.52 -1.14
N GLN A 99 14.81 -7.46 -0.20
CA GLN A 99 13.78 -7.34 0.84
C GLN A 99 14.08 -6.18 1.79
N GLU A 100 15.32 -6.01 2.22
CA GLU A 100 15.72 -4.90 3.07
C GLU A 100 15.50 -3.55 2.38
N LEU A 101 15.92 -3.46 1.12
CA LEU A 101 15.77 -2.26 0.32
C LEU A 101 14.29 -1.91 0.10
N PHE A 102 13.47 -2.92 -0.18
CA PHE A 102 12.02 -2.76 -0.33
C PHE A 102 11.36 -2.21 0.94
N GLN A 103 11.74 -2.70 2.11
CA GLN A 103 11.23 -2.21 3.39
C GLN A 103 11.62 -0.77 3.69
N ARG A 104 12.73 -0.30 3.13
CA ARG A 104 13.15 1.12 3.23
C ARG A 104 12.45 1.99 2.21
N GLN A 105 12.21 1.49 1.00
CA GLN A 105 11.54 2.24 -0.05
C GLN A 105 10.07 2.46 0.26
N TYR A 106 9.36 1.43 0.70
CA TYR A 106 7.92 1.48 0.94
C TYR A 106 7.58 1.42 2.42
N THR A 107 6.78 2.38 2.87
CA THR A 107 6.22 2.39 4.22
C THR A 107 4.70 2.37 4.13
N LEU A 108 4.10 1.29 4.61
CA LEU A 108 2.65 1.16 4.75
C LEU A 108 2.26 1.45 6.18
N THR A 109 1.44 2.46 6.38
CA THR A 109 0.92 2.87 7.69
C THR A 109 -0.59 2.73 7.73
N LEU A 110 -1.08 2.03 8.73
CA LEU A 110 -2.50 1.90 9.04
C LEU A 110 -2.79 2.64 10.34
N ARG A 111 -3.74 3.57 10.31
CA ARG A 111 -4.15 4.36 11.47
C ARG A 111 -5.66 4.33 11.64
N GLU A 112 -6.10 3.88 12.79
CA GLU A 112 -7.50 3.92 13.17
C GLU A 112 -7.87 5.30 13.74
N GLU A 113 -9.01 5.81 13.31
CA GLU A 113 -9.63 7.02 13.84
C GLU A 113 -11.08 6.74 14.19
N VAL A 114 -11.50 7.24 15.34
CA VAL A 114 -12.89 7.14 15.78
C VAL A 114 -13.46 8.55 15.90
N GLU A 115 -14.48 8.83 15.11
CA GLU A 115 -15.25 10.06 15.19
C GLU A 115 -16.58 9.80 15.92
N VAL A 116 -16.94 10.68 16.83
CA VAL A 116 -18.29 10.68 17.40
C VAL A 116 -19.18 11.50 16.48
N ARG A 117 -20.18 10.86 15.90
CA ARG A 117 -21.18 11.49 15.03
C ARG A 117 -22.57 11.43 15.64
N THR A 118 -23.45 12.29 15.21
CA THR A 118 -24.85 12.29 15.60
C THR A 118 -25.74 11.88 14.44
N ARG A 119 -26.80 11.17 14.76
CA ARG A 119 -27.88 10.85 13.82
C ARG A 119 -29.21 11.07 14.50
N THR A 120 -30.22 11.41 13.72
CA THR A 120 -31.60 11.55 14.17
C THR A 120 -32.28 10.19 14.11
N GLU A 121 -32.85 9.75 15.24
CA GLU A 121 -33.69 8.55 15.30
C GLU A 121 -35.11 8.95 15.67
N THR A 122 -36.08 8.41 14.97
CA THR A 122 -37.49 8.54 15.32
C THR A 122 -37.84 7.50 16.37
N ARG A 123 -38.38 7.94 17.48
CA ARG A 123 -38.90 7.09 18.57
C ARG A 123 -40.36 7.31 18.75
N THR A 124 -41.08 6.26 19.11
CA THR A 124 -42.52 6.32 19.40
C THR A 124 -42.75 6.28 20.92
N HIS A 125 -43.51 7.24 21.39
CA HIS A 125 -44.03 7.24 22.77
C HIS A 125 -45.47 6.83 22.73
N THR A 126 -45.80 5.78 23.46
CA THR A 126 -47.20 5.32 23.60
C THR A 126 -47.74 5.78 24.96
N SER A 127 -48.82 6.52 24.90
CA SER A 127 -49.54 6.99 26.07
C SER A 127 -50.94 6.40 26.09
N THR A 128 -51.37 5.86 27.22
CA THR A 128 -52.72 5.36 27.40
C THR A 128 -53.47 6.24 28.39
N ASP A 129 -54.61 6.75 27.96
CA ASP A 129 -55.49 7.52 28.83
C ASP A 129 -56.11 6.58 29.88
N PRO A 130 -55.90 6.84 31.18
CA PRO A 130 -56.42 5.98 32.25
C PRO A 130 -57.94 6.02 32.39
N GLU A 131 -58.62 7.06 31.89
CA GLU A 131 -60.08 7.21 32.02
C GLU A 131 -60.82 6.58 30.81
N THR A 132 -60.26 6.70 29.62
CA THR A 132 -60.92 6.21 28.40
C THR A 132 -60.32 4.90 27.89
N GLY A 133 -59.10 4.54 28.29
CA GLY A 133 -58.36 3.38 27.77
C GLY A 133 -57.85 3.58 26.35
N GLU A 134 -57.99 4.78 25.80
CA GLU A 134 -57.47 5.07 24.45
C GLU A 134 -55.93 5.18 24.48
N THR A 135 -55.30 4.57 23.51
CA THR A 135 -53.86 4.60 23.33
C THR A 135 -53.50 5.56 22.22
N THR A 136 -52.65 6.54 22.53
CA THR A 136 -52.13 7.49 21.57
C THR A 136 -50.65 7.22 21.35
N GLU A 137 -50.24 7.14 20.11
CA GLU A 137 -48.84 7.04 19.72
C GLU A 137 -48.36 8.37 19.17
N GLU A 138 -47.28 8.90 19.76
CA GLU A 138 -46.62 10.11 19.30
C GLU A 138 -45.19 9.78 18.87
N GLU A 139 -44.87 10.18 17.68
CA GLU A 139 -43.49 10.08 17.17
C GLU A 139 -42.73 11.35 17.54
N TYR A 140 -41.50 11.16 18.02
CA TYR A 140 -40.58 12.25 18.31
C TYR A 140 -39.17 11.90 17.84
N GLU A 141 -38.41 12.90 17.45
CA GLU A 141 -37.03 12.77 16.98
C GLU A 141 -36.08 12.99 18.16
N VAL A 142 -35.04 12.13 18.23
CA VAL A 142 -33.94 12.27 19.19
C VAL A 142 -32.61 12.21 18.42
N GLU A 143 -31.69 13.07 18.85
CA GLU A 143 -30.31 12.95 18.38
C GLU A 143 -29.58 11.90 19.20
N VAL A 144 -28.95 10.95 18.52
CA VAL A 144 -28.19 9.87 19.13
C VAL A 144 -26.75 9.93 18.66
N GLU A 145 -25.82 9.94 19.58
CA GLU A 145 -24.41 9.84 19.29
C GLU A 145 -24.03 8.38 18.96
N TYR A 146 -23.15 8.22 17.97
CA TYR A 146 -22.58 6.92 17.61
C TYR A 146 -21.12 7.07 17.19
N ASN A 147 -20.35 5.99 17.36
CA ASN A 147 -18.95 5.94 16.91
C ASN A 147 -18.92 5.61 15.42
N TYR A 148 -18.13 6.39 14.69
CA TYR A 148 -17.84 6.20 13.28
C TYR A 148 -16.36 5.86 13.13
N TYR A 149 -16.07 4.65 12.65
CA TYR A 149 -14.73 4.09 12.57
C TYR A 149 -14.13 4.33 11.20
N ILE A 150 -12.94 4.94 11.17
CA ILE A 150 -12.22 5.26 9.95
C ILE A 150 -10.85 4.58 10.00
N LEU A 151 -10.51 3.86 8.94
CA LEU A 151 -9.17 3.34 8.72
C LEU A 151 -8.45 4.22 7.70
N HIS A 152 -7.36 4.86 8.12
CA HIS A 152 -6.44 5.56 7.25
C HIS A 152 -5.35 4.61 6.77
N VAL A 153 -5.24 4.46 5.47
CA VAL A 153 -4.24 3.64 4.80
C VAL A 153 -3.30 4.59 4.05
N THR A 154 -2.06 4.65 4.48
CA THR A 154 -1.04 5.50 3.89
C THR A 154 0.11 4.65 3.37
N LEU A 155 0.40 4.74 2.09
CA LEU A 155 1.59 4.16 1.48
C LEU A 155 2.52 5.29 1.05
N THR A 156 3.74 5.27 1.55
CA THR A 156 4.79 6.20 1.17
C THR A 156 5.86 5.48 0.36
N ASN A 157 6.18 6.03 -0.80
CA ASN A 157 7.33 5.61 -1.61
C ASN A 157 8.45 6.63 -1.42
N HIS A 158 9.49 6.26 -0.67
CA HIS A 158 10.64 7.12 -0.37
C HIS A 158 11.62 7.25 -1.53
N SER A 159 11.32 6.68 -2.68
CA SER A 159 12.21 6.44 -3.81
C SER A 159 13.34 5.44 -3.52
N LEU A 160 13.79 4.78 -4.56
CA LEU A 160 14.88 3.79 -4.44
C LEU A 160 16.20 4.46 -4.05
N GLY A 161 16.49 5.64 -4.60
CA GLY A 161 17.67 6.41 -4.27
C GLY A 161 17.77 6.78 -2.79
N SER A 162 16.68 7.27 -2.20
CA SER A 162 16.63 7.59 -0.76
C SER A 162 16.77 6.34 0.10
N ALA A 163 16.16 5.23 -0.28
CA ALA A 163 16.28 3.95 0.44
C ALA A 163 17.73 3.41 0.44
N ILE A 164 18.46 3.63 -0.65
CA ILE A 164 19.88 3.28 -0.79
C ILE A 164 20.74 4.15 0.14
N GLU A 165 20.51 5.45 0.17
CA GLU A 165 21.21 6.39 1.05
C GLU A 165 21.03 6.05 2.53
N GLU A 166 19.81 5.73 2.95
CA GLU A 166 19.51 5.29 4.32
C GLU A 166 20.21 3.97 4.67
N GLY A 167 20.50 3.13 3.68
CA GLY A 167 21.25 1.88 3.82
C GLY A 167 22.73 2.04 4.11
N GLY A 168 23.26 3.29 4.10
CA GLY A 168 24.61 3.61 4.48
C GLY A 168 25.64 3.54 3.35
N LEU A 169 25.20 3.59 2.08
CA LEU A 169 26.12 3.84 0.97
C LEU A 169 26.64 5.27 1.08
N THR A 170 27.93 5.41 1.21
CA THR A 170 28.59 6.74 1.24
C THR A 170 28.59 7.37 -0.15
N ALA A 171 28.72 8.70 -0.20
CA ALA A 171 28.79 9.45 -1.46
C ALA A 171 29.92 8.96 -2.41
N ASP A 172 30.92 8.26 -1.86
CA ASP A 172 32.03 7.69 -2.62
C ASP A 172 31.68 6.35 -3.32
N GLN A 173 30.48 5.78 -3.01
CA GLN A 173 29.98 4.53 -3.57
C GLN A 173 28.79 4.72 -4.52
N GLN A 174 28.38 5.96 -4.76
CA GLN A 174 27.29 6.31 -5.67
C GLN A 174 27.77 6.57 -7.10
#